data_9b8c2ebd74b9f0232608de1313b47b78
#
_entry.id   9b8c2ebd74b9f0232608de1313b47b78
#
_cell.length_a   1.000
_cell.length_b   1.000
_cell.length_c   1.000
_cell.angle_alpha   90.00
_cell.angle_beta   90.00
_cell.angle_gamma   90.00
#
_symmetry.space_group_name_H-M   'P 1'
#
loop_
_entity.id
_entity.type
_entity.pdbx_description
1 polymer ?
#
loop_
_entity_poly.entity_id
_entity_poly.type
_entity_poly.pdbx_seq_one_letter_code
_entity_poly.pdbx_strand_id
1 'polypeptide(L)'
;MARAPTPGSVPVPTDRRRALSGLDAVLEQAECTRTRYLVHVEELAAAGRDASPALAKLRQAEDRLVRLRESRAVLVSGELARPGDEDG
;
A
#
# COMPACT_ATOMS: atom_id res chain seq x y z
N MET A 1 -25.83 0.06 -31.59
CA MET A 1 -25.51 -0.11 -31.41
C MET A 1 -24.62 -0.51 -30.84
N ALA A 2 -24.18 -0.58 -30.69
CA ALA A 2 -23.41 -0.95 -30.40
C ALA A 2 -22.72 -1.05 -29.42
N ARG A 3 -22.47 -0.92 -28.98
CA ARG A 3 -21.88 -0.98 -28.18
C ARG A 3 -21.66 -1.79 -27.48
N ALA A 4 -21.45 -2.00 -27.23
CA ALA A 4 -21.37 -2.55 -26.57
C ALA A 4 -20.89 -3.48 -26.09
N PRO A 5 -20.49 -3.82 -26.03
CA PRO A 5 -20.23 -4.76 -25.65
C PRO A 5 -19.39 -5.14 -24.84
N THR A 6 -19.08 -5.51 -24.71
CA THR A 6 -18.27 -5.82 -24.17
C THR A 6 -17.89 -5.67 -22.98
N PRO A 7 -18.36 -5.48 -22.54
CA PRO A 7 -18.18 -5.17 -21.35
C PRO A 7 -17.43 -6.00 -20.52
N GLY A 8 -17.79 -6.96 -20.24
CA GLY A 8 -17.23 -7.68 -19.28
C GLY A 8 -15.86 -7.97 -19.36
N SER A 9 -15.33 -7.99 -20.45
CA SER A 9 -14.06 -8.46 -20.57
C SER A 9 -13.04 -7.52 -20.05
N VAL A 10 -13.26 -6.29 -20.20
CA VAL A 10 -12.25 -5.42 -19.89
C VAL A 10 -12.09 -4.98 -18.53
N PRO A 11 -13.11 -4.76 -17.80
CA PRO A 11 -13.02 -4.17 -16.50
C PRO A 11 -12.10 -4.84 -15.54
N VAL A 12 -12.02 -6.11 -15.54
CA VAL A 12 -11.26 -6.78 -14.51
C VAL A 12 -9.80 -6.39 -14.49
N PRO A 13 -9.06 -6.46 -15.58
CA PRO A 13 -7.68 -6.05 -15.53
C PRO A 13 -7.53 -4.58 -15.23
N THR A 14 -8.44 -3.76 -15.71
CA THR A 14 -8.37 -2.36 -15.45
C THR A 14 -8.60 -2.06 -13.99
N ASP A 15 -9.55 -2.74 -13.37
CA ASP A 15 -9.81 -2.54 -11.96
C ASP A 15 -8.62 -2.94 -11.12
N ARG A 16 -7.97 -4.02 -11.48
CA ARG A 16 -6.80 -4.44 -10.73
C ARG A 16 -5.67 -3.45 -10.87
N ARG A 17 -5.47 -2.91 -12.05
CA ARG A 17 -4.48 -1.91 -12.25
C ARG A 17 -4.76 -0.66 -11.43
N ARG A 18 -6.01 -0.24 -11.38
CA ARG A 18 -6.40 0.89 -10.60
C ARG A 18 -6.14 0.63 -9.13
N ALA A 19 -6.48 -0.57 -8.66
CA ALA A 19 -6.26 -0.91 -7.27
C ALA A 19 -4.79 -0.85 -6.93
N LEU A 20 -3.93 -1.38 -7.81
CA LEU A 20 -2.50 -1.33 -7.56
C LEU A 20 -1.98 0.09 -7.59
N SER A 21 -2.45 0.89 -8.52
CA SER A 21 -2.01 2.26 -8.63
C SER A 21 -2.41 3.07 -7.40
N GLY A 22 -3.65 2.89 -6.95
CA GLY A 22 -4.12 3.56 -5.76
C GLY A 22 -3.34 3.12 -4.53
N LEU A 23 -3.05 1.84 -4.45
CA LEU A 23 -2.31 1.31 -3.32
C LEU A 23 -0.88 1.82 -3.33
N ASP A 24 -0.26 1.94 -4.50
CA ASP A 24 1.08 2.49 -4.61
C ASP A 24 1.12 3.94 -4.13
N ALA A 25 0.10 4.71 -4.45
CA ALA A 25 0.03 6.09 -3.99
C ALA A 25 -0.10 6.16 -2.47
N VAL A 26 -0.92 5.27 -1.89
CA VAL A 26 -1.08 5.22 -0.45
C VAL A 26 0.22 4.78 0.21
N LEU A 27 0.93 3.83 -0.41
CA LEU A 27 2.22 3.39 0.10
C LEU A 27 3.22 4.53 0.12
N GLU A 28 3.27 5.31 -0.93
CA GLU A 28 4.17 6.43 -0.99
C GLU A 28 3.88 7.42 0.11
N GLN A 29 2.61 7.72 0.33
CA GLN A 29 2.25 8.62 1.38
C GLN A 29 2.59 8.05 2.73
N ALA A 30 2.36 6.76 2.94
CA ALA A 30 2.66 6.13 4.22
C ALA A 30 4.16 6.14 4.48
N GLU A 31 4.97 6.00 3.44
CA GLU A 31 6.43 6.07 3.60
C GLU A 31 6.87 7.47 3.96
N CYS A 32 6.27 8.49 3.37
CA CYS A 32 6.57 9.86 3.73
C CYS A 32 6.18 10.15 5.16
N THR A 33 5.04 9.65 5.59
CA THR A 33 4.57 9.84 6.95
C THR A 33 5.55 9.16 7.93
N ARG A 34 6.00 7.96 7.60
CA ARG A 34 6.94 7.26 8.45
C ARG A 34 8.22 8.06 8.56
N THR A 35 8.73 8.59 7.45
CA THR A 35 9.95 9.37 7.46
C THR A 35 9.79 10.62 8.33
N ARG A 36 8.64 11.27 8.28
CA ARG A 36 8.41 12.43 9.10
C ARG A 36 8.46 12.09 10.58
N TYR A 37 7.85 10.99 10.96
CA TYR A 37 7.87 10.58 12.35
C TYR A 37 9.28 10.20 12.79
N LEU A 38 10.04 9.57 11.90
CA LEU A 38 11.40 9.20 12.22
C LEU A 38 12.24 10.45 12.48
N VAL A 39 12.13 11.44 11.62
CA VAL A 39 12.87 12.68 11.78
C VAL A 39 12.45 13.36 13.08
N HIS A 40 11.16 13.36 13.38
CA HIS A 40 10.67 13.99 14.60
C HIS A 40 11.21 13.29 15.85
N VAL A 41 11.28 11.96 15.82
CA VAL A 41 11.85 11.21 16.92
C VAL A 41 13.32 11.60 17.12
N GLU A 42 14.05 11.71 16.02
CA GLU A 42 15.47 12.06 16.09
C GLU A 42 15.64 13.46 16.63
N GLU A 43 14.77 14.37 16.24
CA GLU A 43 14.86 15.75 16.72
C GLU A 43 14.56 15.82 18.21
N LEU A 44 13.56 15.10 18.66
CA LEU A 44 13.24 15.10 20.08
C LEU A 44 14.37 14.48 20.89
N ALA A 45 14.92 13.39 20.41
CA ALA A 45 16.03 12.75 21.10
C ALA A 45 17.24 13.66 21.16
N ALA A 46 17.55 14.35 20.08
CA ALA A 46 18.69 15.25 20.04
C ALA A 46 18.48 16.43 20.99
N ALA A 47 17.23 16.81 21.21
CA ALA A 47 16.94 17.90 22.14
C ALA A 47 16.79 17.42 23.59
N GLY A 48 17.00 16.15 23.84
CA GLY A 48 16.85 15.61 25.17
C GLY A 48 15.41 15.53 25.64
N ARG A 49 14.48 15.49 24.70
CA ARG A 49 13.07 15.45 25.07
C ARG A 49 12.52 14.06 24.94
N ASP A 50 11.38 13.84 25.56
CA ASP A 50 10.76 12.53 25.56
C ASP A 50 10.19 12.23 24.17
N ALA A 51 10.76 11.24 23.50
CA ALA A 51 10.33 10.86 22.18
C ALA A 51 9.30 9.73 22.19
N SER A 52 8.86 9.28 23.34
CA SER A 52 7.96 8.13 23.42
C SER A 52 6.67 8.30 22.62
N PRO A 53 5.98 9.43 22.68
CA PRO A 53 4.77 9.57 21.88
C PRO A 53 5.06 9.52 20.39
N ALA A 54 6.16 10.11 19.95
CA ALA A 54 6.53 10.10 18.55
C ALA A 54 6.94 8.71 18.11
N LEU A 55 7.61 7.95 18.99
CA LEU A 55 7.96 6.57 18.69
C LEU A 55 6.71 5.71 18.52
N ALA A 56 5.70 5.93 19.34
CA ALA A 56 4.46 5.18 19.19
C ALA A 56 3.83 5.44 17.82
N LYS A 57 3.86 6.69 17.38
CA LYS A 57 3.31 7.02 16.06
C LYS A 57 4.16 6.43 14.95
N LEU A 58 5.47 6.40 15.13
CA LEU A 58 6.36 5.79 14.17
C LEU A 58 6.04 4.30 14.03
N ARG A 59 5.82 3.61 15.14
CA ARG A 59 5.48 2.20 15.09
C ARG A 59 4.17 1.96 14.38
N GLN A 60 3.18 2.81 14.63
CA GLN A 60 1.91 2.69 13.94
C GLN A 60 2.08 2.88 12.44
N ALA A 61 2.93 3.83 12.05
CA ALA A 61 3.19 4.06 10.64
C ALA A 61 3.88 2.85 10.01
N GLU A 62 4.80 2.25 10.73
CA GLU A 62 5.50 1.07 10.24
C GLU A 62 4.57 -0.13 10.10
N ASP A 63 3.68 -0.31 11.07
CA ASP A 63 2.70 -1.40 11.00
C ASP A 63 1.78 -1.19 9.81
N ARG A 64 1.38 0.03 9.58
CA ARG A 64 0.53 0.33 8.45
C ARG A 64 1.25 0.02 7.14
N LEU A 65 2.53 0.36 7.05
CA LEU A 65 3.32 0.05 5.86
C LEU A 65 3.39 -1.44 5.61
N VAL A 66 3.59 -2.22 6.66
CA VAL A 66 3.62 -3.67 6.51
C VAL A 66 2.32 -4.18 5.94
N ARG A 67 1.20 -3.71 6.47
CA ARG A 67 -0.10 -4.15 5.98
C ARG A 67 -0.36 -3.73 4.55
N LEU A 68 0.06 -2.52 4.20
CA LEU A 68 -0.12 -2.04 2.84
C LEU A 68 0.73 -2.84 1.86
N ARG A 69 1.95 -3.18 2.26
CA ARG A 69 2.81 -3.99 1.41
C ARG A 69 2.27 -5.39 1.25
N GLU A 70 1.69 -5.93 2.30
CA GLU A 70 1.06 -7.24 2.22
C GLU A 70 -0.15 -7.22 1.29
N SER A 71 -0.94 -6.18 1.38
CA SER A 71 -2.08 -6.03 0.48
C SER A 71 -1.63 -5.95 -0.96
N ARG A 72 -0.55 -5.21 -1.19
CA ARG A 72 -0.04 -5.09 -2.54
C ARG A 72 0.46 -6.43 -3.05
N ALA A 73 1.16 -7.17 -2.20
CA ALA A 73 1.67 -8.48 -2.58
C ALA A 73 0.54 -9.44 -2.93
N VAL A 74 -0.55 -9.36 -2.19
CA VAL A 74 -1.71 -10.20 -2.47
C VAL A 74 -2.31 -9.84 -3.83
N LEU A 75 -2.41 -8.56 -4.14
CA LEU A 75 -2.94 -8.16 -5.42
C LEU A 75 -2.05 -8.61 -6.57
N VAL A 76 -0.76 -8.47 -6.40
CA VAL A 76 0.17 -8.88 -7.42
C VAL A 76 0.15 -10.41 -7.59
N SER A 77 0.12 -11.13 -6.48
CA SER A 77 0.06 -12.58 -6.54
C SER A 77 -1.21 -13.05 -7.18
N GLY A 78 -2.31 -12.42 -6.84
CA GLY A 78 -3.57 -12.77 -7.45
C GLY A 78 -3.55 -12.59 -8.94
N GLU A 79 -2.82 -11.57 -9.39
CA GLU A 79 -2.73 -11.38 -10.80
C GLU A 79 -1.87 -12.41 -11.45
N LEU A 80 -0.79 -12.80 -10.83
CA LEU A 80 0.08 -13.80 -11.38
C LEU A 80 -0.49 -15.19 -11.27
N ALA A 81 -1.22 -15.43 -10.23
CA ALA A 81 -1.79 -16.74 -10.06
C ALA A 81 -3.09 -16.80 -10.73
N ARG A 82 -3.21 -16.74 -11.97
CA ARG A 82 -4.42 -16.76 -12.62
C ARG A 82 -5.10 -17.99 -12.47
N PRO A 83 -6.31 -17.98 -12.66
CA PRO A 83 -7.10 -19.13 -12.50
C PRO A 83 -6.59 -20.30 -13.20
N GLY A 84 -6.06 -20.09 -14.27
CA GLY A 84 -5.64 -21.18 -15.02
C GLY A 84 -4.73 -22.05 -14.29
N ASP A 85 -4.06 -21.43 -13.44
CA ASP A 85 -3.14 -22.16 -12.81
C ASP A 85 -3.69 -23.14 -12.00
N GLU A 86 -4.68 -22.84 -11.36
CA GLU A 86 -5.12 -23.71 -10.51
C GLU A 86 -5.70 -24.78 -11.07
N ASP A 87 -6.12 -24.70 -12.17
CA ASP A 87 -6.68 -25.71 -12.69
C ASP A 87 -5.87 -26.65 -12.90
N GLY A 88 -4.91 -26.35 -12.98
CA GLY A 88 -3.97 -27.27 -13.23
C GLY A 88 -4.31 -28.32 -12.97
#